data_6de3148767602a8e6b1e2947a038e4b8
#
_entry.id   6de3148767602a8e6b1e2947a038e4b8
#
_cell.length_a   1.000
_cell.length_b   1.000
_cell.length_c   1.000
_cell.angle_alpha   90.00
_cell.angle_beta   90.00
_cell.angle_gamma   90.00
#
_symmetry.space_group_name_H-M   'P 1'
#
loop_
_entity.id
_entity.type
_entity.pdbx_description
1 polymer ?
#
loop_
_entity_poly.entity_id
_entity_poly.type
_entity_poly.pdbx_seq_one_letter_code
_entity_poly.pdbx_strand_id
1 'polypeptide(L)'
;MNIKRIGKAIMVLLLATPALSSMELMAQNLKMPTLEDLLPGGATYRIAENLPGLQWWGDVCIKPGIDSLFAVNPKNGKETLLTTREKVNKVLNSLITPTETTATPGHKGNKVQHFYNTEFPWPDKPYMLIKLPARYIVYDFEKDEFVKGLPQAGERNGANIDYTPEGGHIAYTVKNNLFVDNKAVTEEPEGIVCGQSVHRNEFGIGKGTFWSPQGNLLAFYCMNESMVTPYPLVDITPRIALVDKIRYPMAGMLSHQVTVGIYNPDTQKTVYLNTGDPTNRYFTNISWAPDGKSLYLIELNRDQNHAKLCRYSSETGELMSTLIEETHPKYVEPQQPILFLPWDHTQFIYQSQKDGYNHLYLYNTDGKLIKQLTKGEWLVQNILGFNARKKEVIIASTEVSPLQSNLYKVNINTGKRTPLDNSKGVHNGILSASGNYIIDRYSTPDTPRKIEITNTQNKKSVSLLTAKNPYEGFIMPAIETGTIKAADGKTDLYYRLVKPADFDPNKKYPAIVYVYGGPHAQMITNGWMNDARGWDIYMANKGYIMFTLDNRGSSNRGLEFENVTFRHLGIEEGKDQVKGVDYLKSLPYIDSNRIGVHGWSFGGHMTTAP
;
A
#
# COMPACT_ATOMS: atom_id res chain seq x y z
N MET A 1 65.51 -8.68 48.92
CA MET A 1 64.57 -7.71 48.40
C MET A 1 64.32 -8.00 46.94
N ASN A 2 63.06 -8.35 46.59
CA ASN A 2 62.70 -9.12 45.39
C ASN A 2 62.74 -8.33 44.08
N ILE A 3 63.55 -8.78 43.16
CA ILE A 3 63.59 -8.42 41.75
C ILE A 3 62.60 -9.37 41.00
N LYS A 4 61.30 -9.12 41.06
CA LYS A 4 60.29 -9.90 40.26
C LYS A 4 59.06 -9.06 39.90
N ARG A 5 59.17 -7.77 39.57
CA ARG A 5 57.99 -6.94 39.19
C ARG A 5 58.21 -6.03 37.97
N ILE A 6 59.22 -6.19 37.16
CA ILE A 6 59.48 -5.36 35.99
C ILE A 6 59.23 -6.10 34.66
N GLY A 7 58.92 -7.38 34.67
CA GLY A 7 58.75 -8.20 33.46
C GLY A 7 57.37 -8.30 32.86
N LYS A 8 56.31 -7.64 33.39
CA LYS A 8 54.92 -7.73 32.90
C LYS A 8 54.35 -6.48 32.25
N ALA A 9 55.07 -5.36 32.19
CA ALA A 9 54.58 -4.11 31.60
C ALA A 9 55.00 -3.87 30.14
N ILE A 10 55.92 -4.70 29.59
CA ILE A 10 56.44 -4.49 28.21
C ILE A 10 55.79 -5.42 27.20
N MET A 11 54.99 -6.38 27.62
CA MET A 11 54.38 -7.37 26.69
C MET A 11 52.95 -7.02 26.27
N VAL A 12 52.36 -5.90 26.71
CA VAL A 12 51.03 -5.43 26.31
C VAL A 12 51.09 -4.35 25.22
N LEU A 13 52.25 -3.76 24.93
CA LEU A 13 52.38 -2.69 23.92
C LEU A 13 52.72 -3.17 22.49
N LEU A 14 52.91 -4.45 22.25
CA LEU A 14 53.29 -4.98 20.92
C LEU A 14 52.20 -5.78 20.20
N LEU A 15 51.00 -5.87 20.78
CA LEU A 15 49.82 -6.55 20.17
C LEU A 15 48.70 -5.57 19.72
N ALA A 16 48.91 -4.25 19.89
CA ALA A 16 47.91 -3.25 19.47
C ALA A 16 48.18 -2.61 18.10
N THR A 17 49.31 -2.92 17.46
CA THR A 17 49.70 -2.27 16.19
C THR A 17 49.13 -2.92 14.91
N PRO A 18 48.73 -4.20 14.84
CA PRO A 18 48.10 -4.70 13.60
C PRO A 18 46.61 -4.40 13.49
N ALA A 19 45.90 -4.08 14.60
CA ALA A 19 44.47 -3.77 14.55
C ALA A 19 44.19 -2.33 14.08
N LEU A 20 45.08 -1.38 14.40
CA LEU A 20 44.95 0.00 13.90
C LEU A 20 45.31 0.11 12.42
N SER A 21 46.30 -0.66 11.94
CA SER A 21 46.67 -0.67 10.51
C SER A 21 45.62 -1.36 9.63
N SER A 22 44.87 -2.34 10.15
CA SER A 22 43.77 -2.96 9.41
C SER A 22 42.50 -2.09 9.38
N MET A 23 42.24 -1.27 10.38
CA MET A 23 41.16 -0.27 10.36
C MET A 23 41.48 0.90 9.40
N GLU A 24 42.69 1.38 9.36
CA GLU A 24 43.11 2.40 8.39
C GLU A 24 43.18 1.87 6.93
N LEU A 25 43.52 0.60 6.71
CA LEU A 25 43.47 -0.01 5.39
C LEU A 25 42.04 -0.25 4.87
N MET A 26 41.08 -0.49 5.75
CA MET A 26 39.64 -0.61 5.39
C MET A 26 39.05 0.76 5.03
N ALA A 27 39.48 1.85 5.65
CA ALA A 27 39.00 3.20 5.37
C ALA A 27 39.47 3.75 4.00
N GLN A 28 40.49 3.17 3.39
CA GLN A 28 41.08 3.68 2.12
C GLN A 28 40.34 3.27 0.85
N ASN A 29 39.29 2.43 0.90
CA ASN A 29 38.58 1.94 -0.29
C ASN A 29 37.09 2.30 -0.39
N LEU A 30 36.57 3.14 0.51
CA LEU A 30 35.18 3.57 0.44
C LEU A 30 34.95 4.56 -0.70
N LYS A 31 33.87 4.39 -1.46
CA LYS A 31 33.50 5.27 -2.59
C LYS A 31 32.42 6.24 -2.19
N MET A 32 32.48 7.46 -2.70
CA MET A 32 31.37 8.39 -2.61
C MET A 32 30.26 7.96 -3.56
N PRO A 33 29.00 7.79 -3.10
CA PRO A 33 27.92 7.40 -4.00
C PRO A 33 27.60 8.54 -4.99
N THR A 34 27.32 8.17 -6.23
CA THR A 34 26.86 9.09 -7.27
C THR A 34 25.33 9.16 -7.32
N LEU A 35 24.76 10.10 -8.09
CA LEU A 35 23.31 10.11 -8.33
C LEU A 35 22.84 8.84 -9.03
N GLU A 36 23.65 8.28 -9.94
CA GLU A 36 23.37 7.01 -10.63
C GLU A 36 23.26 5.82 -9.66
N ASP A 37 24.00 5.84 -8.53
CA ASP A 37 23.91 4.81 -7.50
C ASP A 37 22.69 4.97 -6.60
N LEU A 38 22.16 6.20 -6.45
CA LEU A 38 21.21 6.59 -5.42
C LEU A 38 19.77 6.78 -5.94
N LEU A 39 19.58 7.04 -7.24
CA LEU A 39 18.27 7.35 -7.79
C LEU A 39 17.73 6.23 -8.67
N PRO A 40 16.44 5.89 -8.57
CA PRO A 40 15.79 4.95 -9.47
C PRO A 40 15.98 5.35 -10.93
N GLY A 41 16.36 4.38 -11.77
CA GLY A 41 16.67 4.60 -13.18
C GLY A 41 18.14 4.92 -13.47
N GLY A 42 18.96 5.15 -12.45
CA GLY A 42 20.40 5.28 -12.60
C GLY A 42 21.04 3.97 -13.08
N ALA A 43 22.08 4.07 -13.91
CA ALA A 43 22.74 2.90 -14.51
C ALA A 43 23.36 1.95 -13.47
N THR A 44 23.76 2.48 -12.32
CA THR A 44 24.36 1.73 -11.21
C THR A 44 23.51 1.74 -9.95
N TYR A 45 22.20 2.02 -10.10
CA TYR A 45 21.27 2.15 -8.98
C TYR A 45 21.35 0.96 -8.02
N ARG A 46 21.54 1.29 -6.74
CA ARG A 46 21.68 0.32 -5.65
C ARG A 46 20.35 0.06 -4.98
N ILE A 47 19.91 -1.18 -5.09
CA ILE A 47 18.65 -1.65 -4.47
C ILE A 47 18.93 -2.85 -3.56
N ALA A 48 18.26 -2.89 -2.42
CA ALA A 48 18.35 -4.05 -1.54
C ALA A 48 17.73 -5.29 -2.20
N GLU A 49 18.36 -6.45 -1.98
CA GLU A 49 17.83 -7.74 -2.42
C GLU A 49 16.34 -7.92 -2.04
N ASN A 50 15.58 -8.57 -2.91
CA ASN A 50 14.16 -8.78 -2.74
C ASN A 50 13.72 -10.16 -3.24
N LEU A 51 12.60 -10.66 -2.71
CA LEU A 51 11.84 -11.80 -3.23
C LEU A 51 10.48 -11.29 -3.71
N PRO A 52 10.36 -10.83 -4.96
CA PRO A 52 9.11 -10.30 -5.48
C PRO A 52 8.07 -11.39 -5.65
N GLY A 53 6.78 -11.03 -5.52
CA GLY A 53 5.67 -11.89 -5.85
C GLY A 53 5.40 -13.04 -4.88
N LEU A 54 6.04 -13.07 -3.70
CA LEU A 54 5.69 -14.05 -2.65
C LEU A 54 4.20 -13.96 -2.33
N GLN A 55 3.53 -15.10 -2.29
CA GLN A 55 2.10 -15.20 -2.04
C GLN A 55 1.74 -16.55 -1.42
N TRP A 56 0.46 -16.77 -1.11
CA TRP A 56 -0.02 -18.00 -0.52
C TRP A 56 -0.83 -18.84 -1.48
N TRP A 57 -0.62 -20.16 -1.43
CA TRP A 57 -1.54 -21.19 -1.87
C TRP A 57 -1.97 -21.97 -0.62
N GLY A 58 -3.18 -21.70 -0.14
CA GLY A 58 -3.58 -22.17 1.19
C GLY A 58 -2.61 -21.68 2.28
N ASP A 59 -1.93 -22.62 2.94
CA ASP A 59 -0.87 -22.36 3.93
C ASP A 59 0.55 -22.63 3.38
N VAL A 60 0.68 -22.84 2.07
CA VAL A 60 1.98 -23.02 1.41
C VAL A 60 2.44 -21.70 0.84
N CYS A 61 3.64 -21.25 1.20
CA CYS A 61 4.20 -20.05 0.60
C CYS A 61 4.71 -20.35 -0.81
N ILE A 62 4.25 -19.57 -1.79
CA ILE A 62 4.68 -19.66 -3.18
C ILE A 62 5.76 -18.61 -3.43
N LYS A 63 6.89 -19.08 -3.98
CA LYS A 63 8.02 -18.27 -4.42
C LYS A 63 8.12 -18.33 -5.95
N PRO A 64 7.58 -17.31 -6.65
CA PRO A 64 7.69 -17.24 -8.09
C PRO A 64 9.09 -16.78 -8.52
N GLY A 65 9.52 -17.25 -9.68
CA GLY A 65 10.76 -16.86 -10.32
C GLY A 65 10.57 -16.61 -11.82
N ILE A 66 11.68 -16.40 -12.52
CA ILE A 66 11.66 -16.25 -13.99
C ILE A 66 11.41 -17.61 -14.63
N ASP A 67 12.18 -18.62 -14.28
CA ASP A 67 12.15 -19.93 -14.94
C ASP A 67 11.41 -21.01 -14.13
N SER A 68 11.16 -20.78 -12.85
CA SER A 68 10.67 -21.80 -11.93
C SER A 68 9.73 -21.24 -10.90
N LEU A 69 8.78 -22.08 -10.48
CA LEU A 69 7.83 -21.82 -9.41
C LEU A 69 8.10 -22.78 -8.26
N PHE A 70 8.30 -22.26 -7.05
CA PHE A 70 8.60 -23.06 -5.88
C PHE A 70 7.52 -22.94 -4.81
N ALA A 71 7.23 -24.05 -4.13
CA ALA A 71 6.58 -24.08 -2.84
C ALA A 71 7.62 -24.00 -1.73
N VAL A 72 7.37 -23.15 -0.73
CA VAL A 72 8.21 -23.00 0.46
C VAL A 72 7.43 -23.50 1.67
N ASN A 73 7.98 -24.47 2.38
CA ASN A 73 7.36 -25.00 3.58
C ASN A 73 7.44 -23.95 4.71
N PRO A 74 6.31 -23.47 5.26
CA PRO A 74 6.32 -22.39 6.25
C PRO A 74 6.91 -22.78 7.60
N LYS A 75 7.14 -24.08 7.87
CA LYS A 75 7.69 -24.57 9.14
C LYS A 75 9.21 -24.61 9.16
N ASN A 76 9.85 -24.79 8.00
CA ASN A 76 11.31 -25.03 7.92
C ASN A 76 12.01 -24.34 6.73
N GLY A 77 11.27 -23.63 5.86
CA GLY A 77 11.83 -22.93 4.72
C GLY A 77 12.27 -23.82 3.55
N LYS A 78 12.02 -25.14 3.61
CA LYS A 78 12.42 -26.05 2.53
C LYS A 78 11.65 -25.72 1.26
N GLU A 79 12.39 -25.50 0.17
CA GLU A 79 11.86 -25.26 -1.15
C GLU A 79 11.61 -26.57 -1.91
N THR A 80 10.50 -26.65 -2.61
CA THR A 80 10.13 -27.76 -3.51
C THR A 80 9.71 -27.17 -4.84
N LEU A 81 10.31 -27.63 -5.93
CA LEU A 81 9.93 -27.20 -7.28
C LEU A 81 8.50 -27.69 -7.59
N LEU A 82 7.60 -26.77 -7.98
CA LEU A 82 6.25 -27.08 -8.43
C LEU A 82 6.21 -27.31 -9.94
N THR A 83 6.65 -26.34 -10.72
CA THR A 83 6.71 -26.43 -12.19
C THR A 83 7.78 -25.49 -12.75
N THR A 84 8.04 -25.60 -14.06
CA THR A 84 8.98 -24.73 -14.78
C THR A 84 8.29 -24.01 -15.93
N ARG A 85 8.84 -22.85 -16.31
CA ARG A 85 8.38 -22.06 -17.45
C ARG A 85 8.36 -22.90 -18.76
N GLU A 86 9.35 -23.78 -18.93
CA GLU A 86 9.44 -24.67 -20.08
C GLU A 86 8.25 -25.63 -20.15
N LYS A 87 7.92 -26.31 -19.04
CA LYS A 87 6.79 -27.22 -18.95
C LYS A 87 5.47 -26.53 -19.25
N VAL A 88 5.22 -25.39 -18.58
CA VAL A 88 4.01 -24.59 -18.79
C VAL A 88 3.89 -24.16 -20.24
N ASN A 89 4.96 -23.60 -20.83
CA ASN A 89 4.93 -23.17 -22.22
C ASN A 89 4.79 -24.32 -23.22
N LYS A 90 5.31 -25.51 -22.93
CA LYS A 90 5.08 -26.71 -23.74
C LYS A 90 3.57 -27.06 -23.82
N VAL A 91 2.88 -27.03 -22.67
CA VAL A 91 1.43 -27.26 -22.61
C VAL A 91 0.68 -26.14 -23.34
N LEU A 92 1.03 -24.87 -23.11
CA LEU A 92 0.36 -23.74 -23.75
C LEU A 92 0.55 -23.73 -25.28
N ASN A 93 1.71 -24.13 -25.77
CA ASN A 93 1.98 -24.25 -27.21
C ASN A 93 1.11 -25.32 -27.87
N SER A 94 0.75 -26.41 -27.17
CA SER A 94 -0.13 -27.46 -27.71
C SER A 94 -1.59 -27.01 -27.86
N LEU A 95 -1.97 -25.89 -27.22
CA LEU A 95 -3.32 -25.30 -27.28
C LEU A 95 -3.48 -24.27 -28.42
N ILE A 96 -2.39 -23.89 -29.08
CA ILE A 96 -2.42 -22.88 -30.16
C ILE A 96 -2.86 -23.60 -31.45
N THR A 97 -4.01 -23.23 -31.98
CA THR A 97 -4.48 -23.74 -33.29
C THR A 97 -3.69 -23.08 -34.42
N PRO A 98 -3.48 -23.77 -35.56
CA PRO A 98 -2.75 -23.24 -36.72
C PRO A 98 -3.28 -21.88 -37.25
N THR A 99 -4.56 -21.59 -37.05
CA THR A 99 -5.21 -20.34 -37.45
C THR A 99 -4.78 -19.13 -36.60
N GLU A 100 -4.29 -19.33 -35.38
CA GLU A 100 -3.82 -18.25 -34.50
C GLU A 100 -2.34 -17.85 -34.77
N THR A 101 -1.62 -18.64 -35.57
CA THR A 101 -0.20 -18.37 -35.91
C THR A 101 -0.01 -17.29 -36.97
N THR A 102 -1.07 -16.83 -37.63
CA THR A 102 -1.00 -15.80 -38.70
C THR A 102 -1.15 -14.35 -38.21
N ALA A 103 -1.31 -14.14 -36.88
CA ALA A 103 -1.36 -12.81 -36.31
C ALA A 103 0.05 -12.25 -36.12
N THR A 104 0.37 -11.28 -36.90
CA THR A 104 1.48 -10.27 -36.88
C THR A 104 2.79 -10.68 -36.17
N PRO A 105 3.95 -10.60 -36.83
CA PRO A 105 5.25 -10.84 -36.18
C PRO A 105 5.44 -9.86 -35.01
N GLY A 106 5.48 -10.39 -33.78
CA GLY A 106 5.65 -9.59 -32.56
C GLY A 106 4.77 -10.02 -31.38
N HIS A 107 3.83 -10.95 -31.54
CA HIS A 107 2.96 -11.41 -30.45
C HIS A 107 3.69 -12.37 -29.51
N LYS A 108 4.42 -11.81 -28.55
CA LYS A 108 4.92 -12.53 -27.34
C LYS A 108 3.79 -12.87 -26.36
N GLY A 109 2.50 -12.64 -26.72
CA GLY A 109 1.37 -12.61 -25.81
C GLY A 109 0.85 -13.94 -25.25
N ASN A 110 1.27 -15.08 -25.82
CA ASN A 110 0.74 -16.40 -25.46
C ASN A 110 1.71 -17.27 -24.67
N LYS A 111 2.84 -16.73 -24.21
CA LYS A 111 3.85 -17.47 -23.44
C LYS A 111 4.09 -16.84 -22.09
N VAL A 112 4.24 -17.67 -21.08
CA VAL A 112 4.73 -17.26 -19.77
C VAL A 112 6.18 -16.81 -19.92
N GLN A 113 6.46 -15.56 -19.54
CA GLN A 113 7.82 -15.02 -19.53
C GLN A 113 8.48 -15.21 -18.15
N HIS A 114 7.66 -15.17 -17.09
CA HIS A 114 8.01 -15.37 -15.70
C HIS A 114 6.74 -15.69 -14.89
N PHE A 115 6.91 -16.16 -13.65
CA PHE A 115 5.78 -16.50 -12.78
C PHE A 115 5.26 -15.35 -11.89
N TYR A 116 5.81 -14.15 -12.00
CA TYR A 116 5.37 -13.01 -11.17
C TYR A 116 3.93 -12.53 -11.48
N ASN A 117 3.37 -12.91 -12.62
CA ASN A 117 1.99 -12.61 -13.03
C ASN A 117 1.04 -13.79 -12.80
N THR A 118 1.34 -14.67 -11.84
CA THR A 118 0.49 -15.79 -11.45
C THR A 118 -0.18 -15.52 -10.11
N GLU A 119 -1.37 -16.06 -9.90
CA GLU A 119 -2.13 -16.00 -8.65
C GLU A 119 -2.63 -17.39 -8.26
N PHE A 120 -2.93 -17.61 -6.99
CA PHE A 120 -3.39 -18.89 -6.43
C PHE A 120 -4.72 -18.72 -5.69
N PRO A 121 -5.81 -18.37 -6.39
CA PRO A 121 -7.09 -18.06 -5.75
C PRO A 121 -7.85 -19.28 -5.21
N TRP A 122 -7.38 -20.50 -5.49
CA TRP A 122 -7.98 -21.76 -5.00
C TRP A 122 -7.08 -22.40 -3.93
N PRO A 123 -7.32 -22.15 -2.63
CA PRO A 123 -6.44 -22.62 -1.56
C PRO A 123 -6.40 -24.13 -1.38
N ASP A 124 -7.41 -24.83 -1.88
CA ASP A 124 -7.62 -26.29 -1.77
C ASP A 124 -7.36 -27.06 -3.08
N LYS A 125 -7.01 -26.37 -4.17
CA LYS A 125 -6.74 -26.97 -5.49
C LYS A 125 -5.35 -26.60 -5.98
N PRO A 126 -4.64 -27.49 -6.67
CA PRO A 126 -3.32 -27.23 -7.22
C PRO A 126 -3.38 -26.37 -8.49
N TYR A 127 -4.19 -25.33 -8.47
CA TYR A 127 -4.44 -24.48 -9.61
C TYR A 127 -3.78 -23.12 -9.45
N MET A 128 -3.12 -22.67 -10.51
CA MET A 128 -2.67 -21.30 -10.64
C MET A 128 -3.43 -20.58 -11.77
N LEU A 129 -3.72 -19.32 -11.55
CA LEU A 129 -4.22 -18.40 -12.56
C LEU A 129 -3.03 -17.71 -13.21
N ILE A 130 -2.83 -17.95 -14.50
CA ILE A 130 -1.78 -17.30 -15.29
C ILE A 130 -2.41 -16.13 -16.04
N LYS A 131 -1.96 -14.92 -15.77
CA LYS A 131 -2.44 -13.70 -16.41
C LYS A 131 -1.55 -13.35 -17.60
N LEU A 132 -1.96 -13.80 -18.79
CA LEU A 132 -1.31 -13.42 -20.05
C LEU A 132 -1.95 -12.14 -20.62
N PRO A 133 -1.24 -11.36 -21.43
CA PRO A 133 -1.78 -10.11 -22.01
C PRO A 133 -3.07 -10.30 -22.79
N ALA A 134 -3.24 -11.44 -23.47
CA ALA A 134 -4.41 -11.70 -24.30
C ALA A 134 -5.50 -12.53 -23.60
N ARG A 135 -5.16 -13.29 -22.57
CA ARG A 135 -6.11 -14.18 -21.88
C ARG A 135 -5.60 -14.65 -20.53
N TYR A 136 -6.52 -15.02 -19.65
CA TYR A 136 -6.23 -15.68 -18.38
C TYR A 136 -6.40 -17.19 -18.53
N ILE A 137 -5.55 -17.97 -17.89
CA ILE A 137 -5.50 -19.43 -17.99
C ILE A 137 -5.45 -20.02 -16.59
N VAL A 138 -6.29 -21.04 -16.34
CA VAL A 138 -6.20 -21.89 -15.16
C VAL A 138 -5.36 -23.11 -15.50
N TYR A 139 -4.30 -23.33 -14.74
CA TYR A 139 -3.31 -24.37 -14.94
C TYR A 139 -3.13 -25.21 -13.68
N ASP A 140 -3.18 -26.54 -13.81
CA ASP A 140 -2.87 -27.50 -12.74
C ASP A 140 -1.36 -27.71 -12.70
N PHE A 141 -0.70 -27.18 -11.66
CA PHE A 141 0.75 -27.25 -11.54
C PHE A 141 1.28 -28.54 -10.91
N GLU A 142 0.42 -29.42 -10.38
CA GLU A 142 0.79 -30.77 -9.94
C GLU A 142 0.81 -31.76 -11.09
N LYS A 143 -0.13 -31.61 -12.03
CA LYS A 143 -0.23 -32.48 -13.20
C LYS A 143 0.50 -31.92 -14.42
N ASP A 144 0.91 -30.66 -14.39
CA ASP A 144 1.40 -29.90 -15.54
C ASP A 144 0.39 -29.92 -16.71
N GLU A 145 -0.90 -29.59 -16.41
CA GLU A 145 -2.00 -29.64 -17.36
C GLU A 145 -2.78 -28.33 -17.45
N PHE A 146 -3.28 -28.03 -18.66
CA PHE A 146 -4.26 -26.97 -18.88
C PHE A 146 -5.62 -27.41 -18.32
N VAL A 147 -6.24 -26.57 -17.49
CA VAL A 147 -7.58 -26.83 -16.93
C VAL A 147 -8.65 -26.13 -17.76
N LYS A 148 -8.55 -24.82 -17.91
CA LYS A 148 -9.44 -24.01 -18.75
C LYS A 148 -8.80 -22.66 -19.10
N GLY A 149 -9.20 -22.10 -20.26
CA GLY A 149 -9.03 -20.68 -20.55
C GLY A 149 -10.25 -19.91 -20.07
N LEU A 150 -10.04 -18.68 -19.66
CA LEU A 150 -11.14 -17.78 -19.38
C LEU A 150 -11.57 -17.08 -20.67
N PRO A 151 -12.80 -16.58 -20.73
CA PRO A 151 -13.24 -15.72 -21.83
C PRO A 151 -12.18 -14.63 -22.05
N GLN A 152 -11.86 -14.35 -23.31
CA GLN A 152 -10.94 -13.25 -23.61
C GLN A 152 -11.56 -11.95 -23.10
N ALA A 153 -10.76 -11.10 -22.48
CA ALA A 153 -11.17 -9.75 -22.11
C ALA A 153 -11.21 -8.87 -23.37
N GLY A 154 -12.19 -9.15 -24.26
CA GLY A 154 -12.45 -8.36 -25.44
C GLY A 154 -11.28 -8.23 -26.43
N GLU A 155 -11.51 -7.52 -27.50
CA GLU A 155 -10.44 -7.07 -28.39
C GLU A 155 -9.35 -6.32 -27.60
N ARG A 156 -8.12 -6.39 -28.05
CA ARG A 156 -6.82 -5.93 -27.51
C ARG A 156 -6.75 -4.72 -26.53
N ASN A 157 -7.89 -4.12 -26.13
CA ASN A 157 -7.98 -2.91 -25.32
C ASN A 157 -8.83 -3.04 -24.05
N GLY A 158 -9.11 -4.27 -23.58
CA GLY A 158 -9.80 -4.47 -22.30
C GLY A 158 -8.95 -4.01 -21.12
N ALA A 159 -9.52 -3.15 -20.29
CA ALA A 159 -8.91 -2.62 -19.06
C ALA A 159 -9.73 -3.04 -17.83
N ASN A 160 -9.22 -2.76 -16.61
CA ASN A 160 -9.91 -3.03 -15.35
C ASN A 160 -10.42 -4.47 -15.23
N ILE A 161 -9.58 -5.44 -15.62
CA ILE A 161 -9.95 -6.86 -15.65
C ILE A 161 -10.13 -7.38 -14.24
N ASP A 162 -11.30 -7.96 -13.95
CA ASP A 162 -11.68 -8.54 -12.66
C ASP A 162 -12.27 -9.93 -12.87
N TYR A 163 -11.65 -10.93 -12.25
CA TYR A 163 -12.00 -12.33 -12.37
C TYR A 163 -12.60 -12.89 -11.09
N THR A 164 -13.64 -13.71 -11.19
CA THR A 164 -14.18 -14.46 -10.06
C THR A 164 -13.80 -15.94 -10.13
N PRO A 165 -12.98 -16.46 -9.19
CA PRO A 165 -12.59 -17.85 -9.13
C PRO A 165 -13.78 -18.81 -8.96
N GLU A 166 -14.77 -18.42 -8.16
CA GLU A 166 -15.96 -19.20 -7.83
C GLU A 166 -16.91 -19.31 -9.03
N GLY A 167 -17.27 -18.18 -9.65
CA GLY A 167 -18.15 -18.15 -10.82
C GLY A 167 -17.46 -18.50 -12.13
N GLY A 168 -16.16 -18.25 -12.22
CA GLY A 168 -15.38 -18.45 -13.44
C GLY A 168 -15.67 -17.41 -14.53
N HIS A 169 -16.28 -16.26 -14.16
CA HIS A 169 -16.57 -15.13 -15.03
C HIS A 169 -15.43 -14.12 -15.02
N ILE A 170 -15.36 -13.31 -16.09
CA ILE A 170 -14.39 -12.22 -16.22
C ILE A 170 -15.11 -10.92 -16.59
N ALA A 171 -14.92 -9.89 -15.78
CA ALA A 171 -15.38 -8.53 -16.06
C ALA A 171 -14.21 -7.69 -16.58
N TYR A 172 -14.48 -6.77 -17.48
CA TYR A 172 -13.49 -5.83 -17.99
C TYR A 172 -14.18 -4.61 -18.61
N THR A 173 -13.43 -3.54 -18.84
CA THR A 173 -13.95 -2.35 -19.52
C THR A 173 -13.30 -2.15 -20.88
N VAL A 174 -14.10 -1.68 -21.84
CA VAL A 174 -13.61 -1.19 -23.13
C VAL A 174 -14.09 0.25 -23.26
N LYS A 175 -13.14 1.19 -23.37
CA LYS A 175 -13.44 2.61 -23.21
C LYS A 175 -14.17 2.84 -21.87
N ASN A 176 -15.41 3.34 -21.92
CA ASN A 176 -16.21 3.68 -20.74
C ASN A 176 -17.30 2.65 -20.41
N ASN A 177 -17.35 1.53 -21.13
CA ASN A 177 -18.40 0.51 -20.95
C ASN A 177 -17.89 -0.78 -20.34
N LEU A 178 -18.75 -1.40 -19.52
CA LEU A 178 -18.50 -2.65 -18.80
C LEU A 178 -18.92 -3.86 -19.66
N PHE A 179 -18.08 -4.89 -19.65
CA PHE A 179 -18.32 -6.17 -20.30
C PHE A 179 -18.14 -7.30 -19.28
N VAL A 180 -18.91 -8.38 -19.44
CA VAL A 180 -18.73 -9.65 -18.75
C VAL A 180 -18.77 -10.78 -19.78
N ASP A 181 -17.76 -11.66 -19.80
CA ASP A 181 -17.65 -12.80 -20.71
C ASP A 181 -17.92 -12.43 -22.18
N ASN A 182 -17.34 -11.33 -22.64
CA ASN A 182 -17.51 -10.76 -23.98
C ASN A 182 -18.92 -10.23 -24.33
N LYS A 183 -19.80 -10.09 -23.34
CA LYS A 183 -21.11 -9.46 -23.51
C LYS A 183 -21.09 -8.06 -22.91
N ALA A 184 -21.64 -7.09 -23.61
CA ALA A 184 -21.81 -5.75 -23.08
C ALA A 184 -22.83 -5.77 -21.92
N VAL A 185 -22.42 -5.24 -20.79
CA VAL A 185 -23.30 -5.00 -19.63
C VAL A 185 -23.88 -3.59 -19.71
N THR A 186 -23.10 -2.67 -20.25
CA THR A 186 -23.50 -1.26 -20.46
C THR A 186 -23.16 -0.82 -21.88
N GLU A 187 -23.99 0.07 -22.44
CA GLU A 187 -23.82 0.72 -23.74
C GLU A 187 -24.10 2.22 -23.57
N GLU A 188 -23.27 2.86 -22.74
CA GLU A 188 -23.48 4.24 -22.35
C GLU A 188 -22.73 5.22 -23.30
N PRO A 189 -23.27 6.42 -23.51
CA PRO A 189 -22.62 7.45 -24.32
C PRO A 189 -21.38 8.03 -23.64
N GLU A 190 -20.62 8.84 -24.38
CA GLU A 190 -19.49 9.59 -23.83
C GLU A 190 -19.91 10.46 -22.64
N GLY A 191 -19.10 10.46 -21.58
CA GLY A 191 -19.37 11.16 -20.32
C GLY A 191 -20.06 10.30 -19.27
N ILE A 192 -20.41 9.04 -19.60
CA ILE A 192 -20.82 8.03 -18.61
C ILE A 192 -19.79 6.90 -18.60
N VAL A 193 -19.27 6.59 -17.41
CA VAL A 193 -18.16 5.66 -17.21
C VAL A 193 -18.61 4.54 -16.27
N CYS A 194 -18.67 3.31 -16.74
CA CYS A 194 -19.12 2.15 -15.97
C CYS A 194 -18.02 1.12 -15.79
N GLY A 195 -18.00 0.43 -14.63
CA GLY A 195 -17.03 -0.60 -14.29
C GLY A 195 -15.63 -0.10 -13.94
N GLN A 196 -15.45 1.19 -13.75
CA GLN A 196 -14.19 1.80 -13.34
C GLN A 196 -14.32 2.41 -11.94
N SER A 197 -13.17 2.70 -11.30
CA SER A 197 -13.16 3.41 -10.01
C SER A 197 -13.80 4.79 -10.15
N VAL A 198 -14.40 5.26 -9.07
CA VAL A 198 -15.12 6.54 -9.00
C VAL A 198 -14.53 7.45 -7.94
N HIS A 199 -15.08 8.67 -7.80
CA HIS A 199 -14.70 9.62 -6.76
C HIS A 199 -13.19 9.89 -6.69
N ARG A 200 -12.50 9.83 -7.83
CA ARG A 200 -11.04 10.06 -7.96
C ARG A 200 -10.20 9.15 -7.09
N ASN A 201 -10.68 7.91 -6.85
CA ASN A 201 -10.05 6.90 -5.98
C ASN A 201 -9.97 7.32 -4.50
N GLU A 202 -10.78 8.27 -4.07
CA GLU A 202 -10.90 8.63 -2.66
C GLU A 202 -11.63 7.53 -1.85
N PHE A 203 -11.63 7.63 -0.54
CA PHE A 203 -12.35 6.76 0.39
C PHE A 203 -11.98 5.27 0.28
N GLY A 204 -10.75 4.96 -0.12
CA GLY A 204 -10.28 3.59 -0.31
C GLY A 204 -10.80 2.89 -1.58
N ILE A 205 -11.41 3.62 -2.50
CA ILE A 205 -11.90 3.06 -3.76
C ILE A 205 -10.72 2.80 -4.70
N GLY A 206 -10.44 1.51 -4.99
CA GLY A 206 -9.35 1.10 -5.91
C GLY A 206 -9.82 0.45 -7.20
N LYS A 207 -11.13 0.09 -7.31
CA LYS A 207 -11.70 -0.57 -8.50
C LYS A 207 -13.18 -0.23 -8.66
N GLY A 208 -13.73 -0.58 -9.82
CA GLY A 208 -15.13 -0.29 -10.16
C GLY A 208 -16.06 -1.49 -10.21
N THR A 209 -15.56 -2.70 -9.94
CA THR A 209 -16.31 -3.97 -10.05
C THR A 209 -16.10 -4.82 -8.81
N PHE A 210 -17.15 -5.53 -8.34
CA PHE A 210 -17.14 -6.29 -7.09
C PHE A 210 -17.99 -7.55 -7.24
N TRP A 211 -17.34 -8.70 -7.44
CA TRP A 211 -18.02 -9.99 -7.52
C TRP A 211 -18.60 -10.41 -6.17
N SER A 212 -19.79 -11.01 -6.18
CA SER A 212 -20.37 -11.66 -5.01
C SER A 212 -19.49 -12.84 -4.55
N PRO A 213 -19.56 -13.27 -3.28
CA PRO A 213 -18.80 -14.42 -2.79
C PRO A 213 -19.02 -15.71 -3.58
N GLN A 214 -20.21 -15.90 -4.20
CA GLN A 214 -20.53 -17.03 -5.05
C GLN A 214 -20.08 -16.84 -6.51
N GLY A 215 -19.65 -15.62 -6.88
CA GLY A 215 -19.22 -15.29 -8.24
C GLY A 215 -20.34 -15.19 -9.27
N ASN A 216 -21.61 -15.21 -8.85
CA ASN A 216 -22.80 -15.20 -9.73
C ASN A 216 -23.45 -13.82 -9.90
N LEU A 217 -22.99 -12.82 -9.16
CA LEU A 217 -23.45 -11.42 -9.25
C LEU A 217 -22.25 -10.48 -9.28
N LEU A 218 -22.34 -9.42 -10.07
CA LEU A 218 -21.32 -8.38 -10.17
C LEU A 218 -21.91 -7.03 -9.80
N ALA A 219 -21.51 -6.49 -8.65
CA ALA A 219 -21.77 -5.08 -8.36
C ALA A 219 -20.75 -4.19 -9.09
N PHE A 220 -21.19 -3.05 -9.62
CA PHE A 220 -20.32 -2.14 -10.34
C PHE A 220 -20.76 -0.69 -10.20
N TYR A 221 -19.79 0.21 -10.27
CA TYR A 221 -20.06 1.64 -10.35
C TYR A 221 -20.38 2.05 -11.78
N CYS A 222 -21.31 3.01 -11.91
CA CYS A 222 -21.56 3.74 -13.15
C CYS A 222 -21.60 5.25 -12.81
N MET A 223 -20.70 6.02 -13.41
CA MET A 223 -20.45 7.42 -13.09
C MET A 223 -20.85 8.30 -14.28
N ASN A 224 -21.81 9.19 -14.08
CA ASN A 224 -22.09 10.26 -15.01
C ASN A 224 -21.23 11.47 -14.67
N GLU A 225 -20.31 11.82 -15.56
CA GLU A 225 -19.44 13.00 -15.47
C GLU A 225 -19.70 14.02 -16.59
N SER A 226 -20.80 13.87 -17.34
CA SER A 226 -21.11 14.74 -18.47
C SER A 226 -21.25 16.22 -18.08
N MET A 227 -21.71 16.49 -16.83
CA MET A 227 -21.84 17.83 -16.29
C MET A 227 -20.54 18.37 -15.66
N VAL A 228 -19.52 17.54 -15.49
CA VAL A 228 -18.25 17.97 -14.89
C VAL A 228 -17.47 18.83 -15.87
N THR A 229 -17.02 19.99 -15.41
CA THR A 229 -16.23 20.91 -16.23
C THR A 229 -14.91 20.27 -16.67
N PRO A 230 -14.60 20.28 -17.98
CA PRO A 230 -13.32 19.80 -18.47
C PRO A 230 -12.16 20.64 -17.95
N TYR A 231 -11.16 19.98 -17.36
CA TYR A 231 -9.93 20.59 -16.89
C TYR A 231 -8.83 20.40 -17.96
N PRO A 232 -8.14 21.47 -18.40
CA PRO A 232 -7.10 21.36 -19.41
C PRO A 232 -5.79 20.83 -18.80
N LEU A 233 -5.26 19.76 -19.37
CA LEU A 233 -3.89 19.28 -19.15
C LEU A 233 -3.05 19.72 -20.36
N VAL A 234 -2.02 20.53 -20.11
CA VAL A 234 -1.15 21.03 -21.18
C VAL A 234 0.07 20.11 -21.28
N ASP A 235 0.17 19.38 -22.38
CA ASP A 235 1.36 18.63 -22.74
C ASP A 235 2.36 19.55 -23.45
N ILE A 236 3.47 19.86 -22.79
CA ILE A 236 4.55 20.70 -23.29
C ILE A 236 5.70 19.90 -23.93
N THR A 237 5.60 18.59 -24.01
CA THR A 237 6.65 17.74 -24.60
C THR A 237 6.76 17.88 -26.12
N PRO A 238 5.67 18.07 -26.90
CA PRO A 238 5.77 18.39 -28.30
C PRO A 238 6.23 19.86 -28.50
N ARG A 239 6.81 20.15 -29.68
CA ARG A 239 7.24 21.51 -30.02
C ARG A 239 6.11 22.53 -29.92
N ILE A 240 4.89 22.16 -30.36
CA ILE A 240 3.66 22.91 -30.16
C ILE A 240 2.88 22.19 -29.08
N ALA A 241 2.66 22.87 -27.95
CA ALA A 241 1.93 22.30 -26.82
C ALA A 241 0.53 21.82 -27.24
N LEU A 242 0.15 20.66 -26.73
CA LEU A 242 -1.18 20.09 -26.90
C LEU A 242 -1.98 20.26 -25.62
N VAL A 243 -3.32 20.41 -25.79
CA VAL A 243 -4.23 20.47 -24.63
C VAL A 243 -5.08 19.22 -24.65
N ASP A 244 -4.88 18.38 -23.62
CA ASP A 244 -5.78 17.29 -23.29
C ASP A 244 -6.79 17.75 -22.25
N LYS A 245 -8.02 17.24 -22.29
CA LYS A 245 -9.11 17.65 -21.39
C LYS A 245 -9.61 16.44 -20.61
N ILE A 246 -9.56 16.54 -19.30
CA ILE A 246 -10.13 15.53 -18.40
C ILE A 246 -11.32 16.11 -17.64
N ARG A 247 -12.30 15.28 -17.32
CA ARG A 247 -13.41 15.66 -16.44
C ARG A 247 -12.89 15.64 -15.00
N TYR A 248 -12.72 16.83 -14.41
CA TYR A 248 -12.19 16.98 -13.05
C TYR A 248 -13.09 17.90 -12.23
N PRO A 249 -13.78 17.39 -11.18
CA PRO A 249 -14.67 18.22 -10.35
C PRO A 249 -13.83 19.15 -9.47
N MET A 250 -13.63 20.37 -9.93
CA MET A 250 -12.93 21.41 -9.19
C MET A 250 -13.74 21.87 -7.97
N ALA A 251 -13.07 22.39 -6.95
CA ALA A 251 -13.70 22.90 -5.73
C ALA A 251 -14.80 23.94 -6.06
N GLY A 252 -15.98 23.79 -5.44
CA GLY A 252 -17.14 24.66 -5.65
C GLY A 252 -17.91 24.44 -6.95
N MET A 253 -17.44 23.54 -7.84
CA MET A 253 -18.11 23.25 -9.12
C MET A 253 -18.95 21.96 -9.04
N LEU A 254 -19.74 21.69 -10.10
CA LEU A 254 -20.52 20.47 -10.22
C LEU A 254 -19.60 19.24 -10.20
N SER A 255 -20.00 18.24 -9.44
CA SER A 255 -19.32 16.94 -9.36
C SER A 255 -20.09 15.90 -10.17
N HIS A 256 -19.41 14.80 -10.48
CA HIS A 256 -20.01 13.62 -11.09
C HIS A 256 -21.07 12.99 -10.18
N GLN A 257 -21.98 12.25 -10.78
CA GLN A 257 -23.05 11.51 -10.12
C GLN A 257 -22.82 10.02 -10.33
N VAL A 258 -22.87 9.25 -9.27
CA VAL A 258 -22.60 7.81 -9.31
C VAL A 258 -23.84 7.01 -8.98
N THR A 259 -24.05 5.93 -9.72
CA THR A 259 -25.02 4.87 -9.42
C THR A 259 -24.29 3.54 -9.25
N VAL A 260 -24.94 2.59 -8.58
CA VAL A 260 -24.42 1.23 -8.38
C VAL A 260 -25.37 0.24 -9.02
N GLY A 261 -24.86 -0.54 -9.99
CA GLY A 261 -25.58 -1.63 -10.64
C GLY A 261 -25.16 -2.99 -10.08
N ILE A 262 -26.06 -3.96 -10.13
CA ILE A 262 -25.81 -5.38 -9.85
C ILE A 262 -26.20 -6.18 -11.09
N TYR A 263 -25.22 -6.76 -11.76
CA TYR A 263 -25.41 -7.57 -12.96
C TYR A 263 -25.38 -9.06 -12.64
N ASN A 264 -26.30 -9.82 -13.23
CA ASN A 264 -26.34 -11.27 -13.16
C ASN A 264 -25.92 -11.85 -14.53
N PRO A 265 -24.76 -12.53 -14.64
CA PRO A 265 -24.27 -13.09 -15.90
C PRO A 265 -25.19 -14.16 -16.51
N ASP A 266 -25.88 -14.97 -15.70
CA ASP A 266 -26.76 -16.05 -16.16
C ASP A 266 -28.02 -15.50 -16.82
N THR A 267 -28.65 -14.52 -16.19
CA THR A 267 -29.88 -13.90 -16.70
C THR A 267 -29.66 -12.70 -17.60
N GLN A 268 -28.42 -12.18 -17.63
CA GLN A 268 -28.02 -10.95 -18.35
C GLN A 268 -28.86 -9.71 -17.97
N LYS A 269 -29.31 -9.64 -16.71
CA LYS A 269 -30.09 -8.52 -16.19
C LYS A 269 -29.28 -7.72 -15.20
N THR A 270 -29.47 -6.40 -15.24
CA THR A 270 -28.92 -5.45 -14.27
C THR A 270 -30.05 -4.90 -13.40
N VAL A 271 -29.82 -4.86 -12.09
CA VAL A 271 -30.63 -4.15 -11.11
C VAL A 271 -29.80 -2.99 -10.58
N TYR A 272 -30.32 -1.78 -10.66
CA TYR A 272 -29.66 -0.62 -10.04
C TYR A 272 -30.20 -0.38 -8.63
N LEU A 273 -29.30 0.02 -7.72
CA LEU A 273 -29.72 0.37 -6.36
C LEU A 273 -30.55 1.65 -6.38
N ASN A 274 -31.67 1.62 -5.66
CA ASN A 274 -32.53 2.79 -5.47
C ASN A 274 -31.95 3.69 -4.37
N THR A 275 -30.88 4.43 -4.70
CA THR A 275 -30.20 5.33 -3.79
C THR A 275 -30.84 6.73 -3.71
N GLY A 276 -31.86 7.01 -4.55
CA GLY A 276 -32.42 8.34 -4.72
C GLY A 276 -31.51 9.28 -5.55
N ASP A 277 -31.60 10.59 -5.31
CA ASP A 277 -30.81 11.59 -6.03
C ASP A 277 -29.31 11.43 -5.73
N PRO A 278 -28.45 11.13 -6.73
CA PRO A 278 -27.01 10.96 -6.54
C PRO A 278 -26.25 12.28 -6.47
N THR A 279 -26.93 13.43 -6.59
CA THR A 279 -26.30 14.75 -6.57
C THR A 279 -25.67 15.06 -5.23
N ASN A 280 -24.41 15.50 -5.23
CA ASN A 280 -23.64 15.84 -4.04
C ASN A 280 -23.54 14.71 -3.00
N ARG A 281 -23.39 13.49 -3.49
CA ARG A 281 -23.22 12.29 -2.67
C ARG A 281 -22.12 11.41 -3.24
N TYR A 282 -21.49 10.65 -2.36
CA TYR A 282 -20.49 9.63 -2.69
C TYR A 282 -20.99 8.27 -2.21
N PHE A 283 -20.77 7.24 -3.02
CA PHE A 283 -21.08 5.83 -2.71
C PHE A 283 -19.76 5.06 -2.69
N THR A 284 -19.39 4.56 -1.52
CA THR A 284 -18.06 4.01 -1.29
C THR A 284 -18.11 2.72 -0.46
N ASN A 285 -16.98 2.02 -0.38
CA ASN A 285 -16.78 0.86 0.49
C ASN A 285 -17.81 -0.26 0.28
N ILE A 286 -18.02 -0.65 -0.98
CA ILE A 286 -18.93 -1.75 -1.34
C ILE A 286 -18.46 -3.05 -0.69
N SER A 287 -19.39 -3.74 -0.03
CA SER A 287 -19.19 -5.06 0.57
C SER A 287 -20.40 -5.96 0.36
N TRP A 288 -20.18 -7.19 -0.06
CA TRP A 288 -21.23 -8.19 -0.19
C TRP A 288 -21.53 -8.87 1.14
N ALA A 289 -22.82 -9.13 1.40
CA ALA A 289 -23.18 -10.13 2.39
C ALA A 289 -22.63 -11.50 1.97
N PRO A 290 -22.19 -12.37 2.90
CA PRO A 290 -21.64 -13.68 2.56
C PRO A 290 -22.58 -14.60 1.77
N ASP A 291 -23.90 -14.40 1.88
CA ASP A 291 -24.93 -15.13 1.13
C ASP A 291 -25.27 -14.53 -0.25
N GLY A 292 -24.66 -13.40 -0.61
CA GLY A 292 -24.91 -12.67 -1.86
C GLY A 292 -26.25 -11.96 -1.96
N LYS A 293 -27.10 -11.99 -0.91
CA LYS A 293 -28.46 -11.43 -0.95
C LYS A 293 -28.56 -9.94 -0.65
N SER A 294 -27.49 -9.36 -0.13
CA SER A 294 -27.42 -7.94 0.18
C SER A 294 -26.09 -7.34 -0.20
N LEU A 295 -26.14 -6.08 -0.61
CA LEU A 295 -24.98 -5.24 -0.83
C LEU A 295 -24.94 -4.14 0.24
N TYR A 296 -23.79 -3.97 0.85
CA TYR A 296 -23.54 -2.90 1.82
C TYR A 296 -22.63 -1.87 1.17
N LEU A 297 -22.90 -0.61 1.43
CA LEU A 297 -22.04 0.50 1.01
C LEU A 297 -22.17 1.66 1.99
N ILE A 298 -21.17 2.53 1.98
CA ILE A 298 -21.22 3.77 2.76
C ILE A 298 -21.60 4.92 1.83
N GLU A 299 -22.68 5.60 2.17
CA GLU A 299 -23.07 6.86 1.57
C GLU A 299 -22.44 8.00 2.36
N LEU A 300 -21.78 8.93 1.66
CA LEU A 300 -21.15 10.10 2.24
C LEU A 300 -21.67 11.34 1.53
N ASN A 301 -22.05 12.39 2.28
CA ASN A 301 -22.42 13.66 1.68
C ASN A 301 -21.21 14.39 1.09
N ARG A 302 -21.42 15.35 0.19
CA ARG A 302 -20.33 16.08 -0.46
C ARG A 302 -19.48 16.91 0.53
N ASP A 303 -20.04 17.40 1.61
CA ASP A 303 -19.29 18.05 2.67
C ASP A 303 -18.41 17.06 3.47
N GLN A 304 -18.58 15.75 3.22
CA GLN A 304 -17.82 14.65 3.79
C GLN A 304 -17.86 14.59 5.33
N ASN A 305 -18.94 15.09 5.91
CA ASN A 305 -19.11 15.16 7.35
C ASN A 305 -20.29 14.31 7.89
N HIS A 306 -20.98 13.59 7.02
CA HIS A 306 -22.06 12.67 7.37
C HIS A 306 -21.97 11.40 6.51
N ALA A 307 -21.63 10.28 7.14
CA ALA A 307 -21.53 8.96 6.54
C ALA A 307 -22.64 8.04 7.05
N LYS A 308 -23.18 7.19 6.16
CA LYS A 308 -24.21 6.20 6.47
C LYS A 308 -23.84 4.85 5.90
N LEU A 309 -23.75 3.81 6.73
CA LEU A 309 -23.67 2.44 6.26
C LEU A 309 -25.08 1.95 5.91
N CYS A 310 -25.32 1.72 4.64
CA CYS A 310 -26.59 1.29 4.07
C CYS A 310 -26.53 -0.15 3.58
N ARG A 311 -27.62 -0.89 3.76
CA ARG A 311 -27.84 -2.26 3.26
C ARG A 311 -28.92 -2.25 2.19
N TYR A 312 -28.60 -2.77 1.01
CA TYR A 312 -29.51 -2.88 -0.13
C TYR A 312 -29.78 -4.34 -0.51
N SER A 313 -31.00 -4.63 -1.00
CA SER A 313 -31.34 -5.93 -1.59
C SER A 313 -30.60 -6.11 -2.92
N SER A 314 -29.89 -7.22 -3.09
CA SER A 314 -29.26 -7.55 -4.38
C SER A 314 -30.26 -7.96 -5.46
N GLU A 315 -31.46 -8.38 -5.09
CA GLU A 315 -32.52 -8.81 -6.00
C GLU A 315 -33.35 -7.63 -6.54
N THR A 316 -33.71 -6.68 -5.66
CA THR A 316 -34.61 -5.59 -6.01
C THR A 316 -33.95 -4.23 -6.12
N GLY A 317 -32.73 -4.07 -5.57
CA GLY A 317 -32.04 -2.78 -5.47
C GLY A 317 -32.56 -1.86 -4.37
N GLU A 318 -33.60 -2.27 -3.63
CA GLU A 318 -34.24 -1.43 -2.61
C GLU A 318 -33.39 -1.32 -1.34
N LEU A 319 -33.42 -0.14 -0.72
CA LEU A 319 -32.83 0.10 0.60
C LEU A 319 -33.57 -0.70 1.66
N MET A 320 -32.86 -1.63 2.30
CA MET A 320 -33.41 -2.45 3.38
C MET A 320 -33.27 -1.77 4.75
N SER A 321 -32.13 -1.16 5.02
CA SER A 321 -31.86 -0.48 6.30
C SER A 321 -30.64 0.43 6.22
N THR A 322 -30.63 1.49 7.05
CA THR A 322 -29.43 2.24 7.43
C THR A 322 -28.98 1.72 8.80
N LEU A 323 -27.76 1.21 8.88
CA LEU A 323 -27.24 0.48 10.04
C LEU A 323 -26.41 1.35 10.98
N ILE A 324 -25.58 2.22 10.42
CA ILE A 324 -24.66 3.06 11.18
C ILE A 324 -24.69 4.45 10.55
N GLU A 325 -24.74 5.48 11.39
CA GLU A 325 -24.54 6.86 10.97
C GLU A 325 -23.40 7.48 11.78
N GLU A 326 -22.50 8.19 11.09
CA GLU A 326 -21.41 8.94 11.69
C GLU A 326 -21.42 10.37 11.19
N THR A 327 -21.24 11.31 12.11
CA THR A 327 -21.13 12.72 11.81
C THR A 327 -19.91 13.32 12.51
N HIS A 328 -19.28 14.30 11.88
CA HIS A 328 -18.18 15.04 12.48
C HIS A 328 -18.21 16.51 12.05
N PRO A 329 -17.85 17.50 12.91
CA PRO A 329 -17.86 18.91 12.52
C PRO A 329 -16.97 19.27 11.33
N LYS A 330 -15.88 18.50 11.10
CA LYS A 330 -14.98 18.68 9.97
C LYS A 330 -15.24 17.65 8.90
N TYR A 331 -14.82 16.38 9.10
CA TYR A 331 -15.06 15.31 8.13
C TYR A 331 -15.09 13.92 8.79
N VAL A 332 -15.78 13.01 8.14
CA VAL A 332 -15.74 11.55 8.35
C VAL A 332 -15.09 10.94 7.13
N GLU A 333 -14.11 10.05 7.32
CA GLU A 333 -13.33 9.48 6.23
C GLU A 333 -13.42 7.94 6.23
N PRO A 334 -14.44 7.36 5.59
CA PRO A 334 -14.56 5.91 5.47
C PRO A 334 -13.54 5.38 4.45
N GLN A 335 -12.56 4.59 4.91
CA GLN A 335 -11.46 4.08 4.08
C GLN A 335 -11.60 2.60 3.73
N GLN A 336 -12.41 1.85 4.48
CA GLN A 336 -12.46 0.39 4.38
C GLN A 336 -13.90 -0.12 4.33
N PRO A 337 -14.19 -1.14 3.49
CA PRO A 337 -15.47 -1.83 3.53
C PRO A 337 -15.63 -2.59 4.84
N ILE A 338 -16.87 -2.89 5.21
CA ILE A 338 -17.14 -3.79 6.33
C ILE A 338 -16.63 -5.19 6.03
N LEU A 339 -16.17 -5.89 7.07
CA LEU A 339 -15.66 -7.25 6.97
C LEU A 339 -16.49 -8.21 7.83
N PHE A 340 -17.24 -9.10 7.19
CA PHE A 340 -17.98 -10.14 7.89
C PHE A 340 -17.06 -11.13 8.56
N LEU A 341 -17.44 -11.61 9.75
CA LEU A 341 -16.69 -12.67 10.42
C LEU A 341 -16.91 -13.99 9.67
N PRO A 342 -15.85 -14.71 9.27
CA PRO A 342 -15.99 -15.94 8.47
C PRO A 342 -16.64 -17.12 9.24
N TRP A 343 -16.80 -17.01 10.56
CA TRP A 343 -17.46 -18.00 11.42
C TRP A 343 -18.82 -17.56 11.96
N ASP A 344 -19.22 -16.31 11.70
CA ASP A 344 -20.51 -15.77 12.15
C ASP A 344 -20.95 -14.62 11.22
N HIS A 345 -21.68 -14.95 10.19
CA HIS A 345 -22.14 -14.02 9.16
C HIS A 345 -23.19 -13.00 9.66
N THR A 346 -23.61 -13.11 10.91
CA THR A 346 -24.48 -12.11 11.56
C THR A 346 -23.69 -10.96 12.20
N GLN A 347 -22.37 -11.00 12.12
CA GLN A 347 -21.47 -10.00 12.69
C GLN A 347 -20.43 -9.54 11.66
N PHE A 348 -20.06 -8.27 11.77
CA PHE A 348 -19.02 -7.68 10.93
C PHE A 348 -18.15 -6.69 11.71
N ILE A 349 -16.93 -6.48 11.23
CA ILE A 349 -16.03 -5.43 11.69
C ILE A 349 -16.28 -4.17 10.85
N TYR A 350 -16.48 -3.06 11.52
CA TYR A 350 -16.52 -1.71 10.97
C TYR A 350 -15.34 -0.92 11.49
N GLN A 351 -14.63 -0.24 10.62
CA GLN A 351 -13.45 0.56 10.93
C GLN A 351 -13.82 2.04 10.96
N SER A 352 -13.48 2.76 12.04
CA SER A 352 -13.89 4.14 12.23
C SER A 352 -12.90 4.93 13.09
N GLN A 353 -12.83 6.25 12.84
CA GLN A 353 -12.07 7.23 13.63
C GLN A 353 -12.92 7.96 14.68
N LYS A 354 -14.14 7.50 14.98
CA LYS A 354 -15.11 8.21 15.83
C LYS A 354 -14.66 8.50 17.26
N ASP A 355 -13.62 7.82 17.76
CA ASP A 355 -12.99 8.09 19.05
C ASP A 355 -11.66 8.88 18.94
N GLY A 356 -11.37 9.44 17.76
CA GLY A 356 -10.17 10.22 17.47
C GLY A 356 -9.05 9.43 16.79
N TYR A 357 -9.12 8.09 16.76
CA TYR A 357 -8.16 7.20 16.12
C TYR A 357 -8.86 6.09 15.35
N ASN A 358 -8.25 5.62 14.28
CA ASN A 358 -8.83 4.56 13.45
C ASN A 358 -8.79 3.21 14.17
N HIS A 359 -9.96 2.73 14.61
CA HIS A 359 -10.13 1.52 15.40
C HIS A 359 -11.19 0.57 14.84
N LEU A 360 -11.19 -0.66 15.36
CA LEU A 360 -12.11 -1.72 14.98
C LEU A 360 -13.30 -1.78 15.94
N TYR A 361 -14.50 -1.82 15.35
CA TYR A 361 -15.77 -1.96 16.04
C TYR A 361 -16.50 -3.18 15.52
N LEU A 362 -17.00 -4.02 16.43
CA LEU A 362 -17.80 -5.20 16.10
C LEU A 362 -19.28 -4.83 16.19
N TYR A 363 -19.98 -5.01 15.06
CA TYR A 363 -21.42 -4.80 14.94
C TYR A 363 -22.13 -6.09 14.53
N ASN A 364 -23.44 -6.19 14.82
CA ASN A 364 -24.30 -7.18 14.19
C ASN A 364 -24.95 -6.62 12.91
N THR A 365 -25.58 -7.50 12.14
CA THR A 365 -26.27 -7.14 10.88
C THR A 365 -27.55 -6.33 11.07
N ASP A 366 -28.00 -6.08 12.31
CA ASP A 366 -29.07 -5.15 12.65
C ASP A 366 -28.55 -3.74 12.98
N GLY A 367 -27.23 -3.51 12.88
CA GLY A 367 -26.59 -2.23 13.16
C GLY A 367 -26.32 -1.96 14.64
N LYS A 368 -26.47 -2.97 15.51
CA LYS A 368 -26.17 -2.83 16.93
C LYS A 368 -24.67 -3.01 17.18
N LEU A 369 -24.05 -2.02 17.82
CA LEU A 369 -22.68 -2.13 18.31
C LEU A 369 -22.60 -3.20 19.41
N ILE A 370 -21.77 -4.23 19.19
CA ILE A 370 -21.48 -5.27 20.17
C ILE A 370 -20.36 -4.81 21.08
N LYS A 371 -19.24 -4.34 20.50
CA LYS A 371 -18.11 -3.78 21.26
C LYS A 371 -17.09 -3.08 20.36
N GLN A 372 -16.27 -2.24 20.95
CA GLN A 372 -15.03 -1.75 20.39
C GLN A 372 -13.92 -2.80 20.62
N LEU A 373 -13.26 -3.26 19.56
CA LEU A 373 -12.23 -4.31 19.62
C LEU A 373 -10.85 -3.75 19.94
N THR A 374 -10.55 -2.56 19.43
CA THR A 374 -9.26 -1.88 19.64
C THR A 374 -9.49 -0.45 20.10
N LYS A 375 -8.60 0.08 20.94
CA LYS A 375 -8.67 1.46 21.44
C LYS A 375 -7.29 1.94 21.90
N GLY A 376 -7.09 3.25 21.93
CA GLY A 376 -5.86 3.91 22.38
C GLY A 376 -5.45 5.04 21.46
N GLU A 377 -4.36 5.73 21.78
CA GLU A 377 -3.80 6.81 20.95
C GLU A 377 -2.89 6.27 19.84
N TRP A 378 -3.43 5.38 19.03
CA TRP A 378 -2.77 4.70 17.92
C TRP A 378 -3.82 4.22 16.91
N LEU A 379 -3.38 3.83 15.72
CA LEU A 379 -4.30 3.46 14.63
C LEU A 379 -4.13 2.01 14.20
N VAL A 380 -5.25 1.38 13.83
CA VAL A 380 -5.25 0.22 12.94
C VAL A 380 -5.07 0.72 11.52
N GLN A 381 -3.96 0.35 10.88
CA GLN A 381 -3.66 0.74 9.51
C GLN A 381 -4.35 -0.17 8.50
N ASN A 382 -4.24 -1.50 8.72
CA ASN A 382 -4.81 -2.50 7.83
C ASN A 382 -5.35 -3.70 8.61
N ILE A 383 -6.39 -4.35 8.06
CA ILE A 383 -6.82 -5.68 8.44
C ILE A 383 -6.27 -6.66 7.41
N LEU A 384 -5.41 -7.59 7.81
CA LEU A 384 -4.78 -8.57 6.92
C LEU A 384 -5.66 -9.80 6.68
N GLY A 385 -6.62 -10.07 7.57
CA GLY A 385 -7.54 -11.18 7.49
C GLY A 385 -7.81 -11.82 8.85
N PHE A 386 -8.30 -13.05 8.82
CA PHE A 386 -8.76 -13.76 10.02
C PHE A 386 -8.06 -15.10 10.21
N ASN A 387 -7.92 -15.50 11.47
CA ASN A 387 -7.80 -16.90 11.87
C ASN A 387 -9.15 -17.35 12.39
N ALA A 388 -9.96 -17.98 11.53
CA ALA A 388 -11.33 -18.36 11.86
C ALA A 388 -11.40 -19.35 13.01
N ARG A 389 -10.47 -20.34 13.05
CA ARG A 389 -10.42 -21.37 14.09
C ARG A 389 -10.14 -20.78 15.47
N LYS A 390 -9.35 -19.72 15.54
CA LYS A 390 -8.97 -19.04 16.80
C LYS A 390 -9.86 -17.85 17.11
N LYS A 391 -10.75 -17.47 16.20
CA LYS A 391 -11.58 -16.26 16.28
C LYS A 391 -10.71 -15.01 16.51
N GLU A 392 -9.67 -14.88 15.70
CA GLU A 392 -8.71 -13.78 15.74
C GLU A 392 -8.76 -13.00 14.42
N VAL A 393 -8.64 -11.67 14.48
CA VAL A 393 -8.34 -10.81 13.34
C VAL A 393 -6.87 -10.41 13.40
N ILE A 394 -6.22 -10.40 12.25
CA ILE A 394 -4.80 -10.03 12.12
C ILE A 394 -4.73 -8.62 11.53
N ILE A 395 -3.98 -7.74 12.17
CA ILE A 395 -3.91 -6.32 11.83
C ILE A 395 -2.47 -5.83 11.73
N ALA A 396 -2.29 -4.74 10.99
CA ALA A 396 -1.14 -3.85 11.10
C ALA A 396 -1.56 -2.58 11.83
N SER A 397 -0.73 -2.08 12.74
CA SER A 397 -1.06 -0.92 13.57
C SER A 397 0.16 -0.11 13.97
N THR A 398 -0.08 1.14 14.41
CA THR A 398 0.92 2.05 14.95
C THR A 398 1.03 1.98 16.49
N GLU A 399 0.58 0.88 17.12
CA GLU A 399 0.52 0.76 18.59
C GLU A 399 1.87 0.99 19.28
N VAL A 400 2.99 0.63 18.63
CA VAL A 400 4.34 0.85 19.17
C VAL A 400 4.78 2.30 19.00
N SER A 401 4.56 2.86 17.81
CA SER A 401 4.97 4.22 17.45
C SER A 401 4.28 4.67 16.16
N PRO A 402 3.95 5.96 16.01
CA PRO A 402 3.49 6.51 14.74
C PRO A 402 4.49 6.34 13.58
N LEU A 403 5.77 6.13 13.88
CA LEU A 403 6.83 5.90 12.90
C LEU A 403 6.98 4.42 12.52
N GLN A 404 6.15 3.54 13.06
CA GLN A 404 6.22 2.11 12.84
C GLN A 404 4.90 1.54 12.32
N SER A 405 4.99 0.39 11.68
CA SER A 405 3.86 -0.47 11.36
C SER A 405 4.14 -1.85 11.91
N ASN A 406 3.36 -2.31 12.88
CA ASN A 406 3.59 -3.55 13.58
C ASN A 406 2.39 -4.50 13.45
N LEU A 407 2.66 -5.80 13.46
CA LEU A 407 1.67 -6.85 13.24
C LEU A 407 1.15 -7.38 14.56
N TYR A 408 -0.17 -7.45 14.68
CA TYR A 408 -0.87 -7.95 15.86
C TYR A 408 -1.97 -8.94 15.48
N LYS A 409 -2.25 -9.89 16.36
CA LYS A 409 -3.51 -10.59 16.38
C LYS A 409 -4.40 -10.06 17.49
N VAL A 410 -5.68 -9.92 17.20
CA VAL A 410 -6.71 -9.45 18.14
C VAL A 410 -7.76 -10.55 18.28
N ASN A 411 -7.97 -11.03 19.47
CA ASN A 411 -9.03 -12.00 19.74
C ASN A 411 -10.38 -11.27 19.75
N ILE A 412 -11.32 -11.69 18.91
CA ILE A 412 -12.61 -11.04 18.73
C ILE A 412 -13.47 -11.09 20.00
N ASN A 413 -13.39 -12.19 20.76
CA ASN A 413 -14.21 -12.37 21.97
C ASN A 413 -13.71 -11.52 23.15
N THR A 414 -12.40 -11.45 23.35
CA THR A 414 -11.78 -10.80 24.51
C THR A 414 -11.22 -9.42 24.23
N GLY A 415 -10.94 -9.08 22.96
CA GLY A 415 -10.19 -7.88 22.58
C GLY A 415 -8.69 -7.95 22.91
N LYS A 416 -8.18 -9.11 23.38
CA LYS A 416 -6.76 -9.26 23.70
C LYS A 416 -5.92 -9.15 22.44
N ARG A 417 -4.95 -8.22 22.46
CA ARG A 417 -3.95 -8.05 21.41
C ARG A 417 -2.66 -8.78 21.76
N THR A 418 -2.03 -9.36 20.75
CA THR A 418 -0.75 -10.06 20.90
C THR A 418 0.14 -9.70 19.72
N PRO A 419 1.34 -9.14 19.93
CA PRO A 419 2.26 -8.82 18.85
C PRO A 419 2.74 -10.08 18.14
N LEU A 420 2.88 -10.01 16.82
CA LEU A 420 3.33 -11.11 15.95
C LEU A 420 4.75 -10.91 15.42
N ASP A 421 5.27 -9.70 15.52
CA ASP A 421 6.60 -9.30 15.06
C ASP A 421 7.55 -8.95 16.22
N ASN A 422 8.72 -8.39 15.90
CA ASN A 422 9.74 -7.99 16.85
C ASN A 422 9.55 -6.56 17.42
N SER A 423 8.46 -5.89 17.11
CA SER A 423 8.11 -4.51 17.53
C SER A 423 9.13 -3.45 17.09
N LYS A 424 9.83 -3.65 15.96
CA LYS A 424 10.82 -2.71 15.41
C LYS A 424 10.60 -2.53 13.91
N GLY A 425 10.58 -1.28 13.46
CA GLY A 425 10.56 -0.96 12.04
C GLY A 425 9.17 -0.95 11.40
N VAL A 426 9.12 -1.11 10.09
CA VAL A 426 7.92 -1.05 9.27
C VAL A 426 7.66 -2.42 8.66
N HIS A 427 6.61 -3.07 9.12
CA HIS A 427 6.19 -4.41 8.72
C HIS A 427 5.06 -4.36 7.70
N ASN A 428 5.11 -5.26 6.72
CA ASN A 428 4.06 -5.48 5.73
C ASN A 428 3.79 -6.99 5.61
N GLY A 429 2.66 -7.41 6.14
CA GLY A 429 2.27 -8.82 6.26
C GLY A 429 1.31 -9.26 5.16
N ILE A 430 1.48 -10.49 4.67
CA ILE A 430 0.53 -11.20 3.83
C ILE A 430 0.10 -12.47 4.58
N LEU A 431 -1.19 -12.54 4.94
CA LEU A 431 -1.73 -13.63 5.76
C LEU A 431 -2.07 -14.85 4.90
N SER A 432 -1.78 -16.05 5.38
CA SER A 432 -2.20 -17.31 4.74
C SER A 432 -3.70 -17.56 4.87
N ALA A 433 -4.25 -18.43 4.03
CA ALA A 433 -5.70 -18.69 3.98
C ALA A 433 -6.30 -19.13 5.32
N SER A 434 -5.59 -19.93 6.10
CA SER A 434 -6.06 -20.34 7.44
C SER A 434 -5.81 -19.29 8.53
N GLY A 435 -5.00 -18.26 8.26
CA GLY A 435 -4.53 -17.30 9.25
C GLY A 435 -3.44 -17.82 10.19
N ASN A 436 -2.87 -19.00 9.91
CA ASN A 436 -1.83 -19.59 10.76
C ASN A 436 -0.42 -19.08 10.47
N TYR A 437 -0.18 -18.53 9.27
CA TYR A 437 1.10 -18.02 8.84
C TYR A 437 0.99 -16.65 8.22
N ILE A 438 2.05 -15.88 8.33
CA ILE A 438 2.18 -14.56 7.72
C ILE A 438 3.53 -14.47 7.02
N ILE A 439 3.56 -14.06 5.76
CA ILE A 439 4.79 -13.60 5.12
C ILE A 439 4.98 -12.17 5.59
N ASP A 440 5.98 -11.94 6.40
CA ASP A 440 6.33 -10.63 6.94
C ASP A 440 7.53 -10.06 6.20
N ARG A 441 7.32 -8.94 5.55
CA ARG A 441 8.38 -8.17 4.89
C ARG A 441 8.57 -6.87 5.64
N TYR A 442 9.74 -6.66 6.21
CA TYR A 442 10.00 -5.45 6.99
C TYR A 442 11.38 -4.86 6.77
N SER A 443 11.53 -3.62 7.18
CA SER A 443 12.79 -2.91 7.29
C SER A 443 12.88 -2.17 8.62
N THR A 444 14.11 -1.93 9.06
CA THR A 444 14.43 -1.05 10.19
C THR A 444 15.43 -0.01 9.72
N PRO A 445 15.76 1.03 10.50
CA PRO A 445 16.78 2.00 10.08
C PRO A 445 18.12 1.37 9.67
N ASP A 446 18.46 0.21 10.26
CA ASP A 446 19.73 -0.50 10.03
C ASP A 446 19.60 -1.72 9.11
N THR A 447 18.39 -2.16 8.81
CA THR A 447 18.13 -3.36 8.01
C THR A 447 17.32 -2.99 6.77
N PRO A 448 17.89 -3.06 5.56
CA PRO A 448 17.22 -2.60 4.35
C PRO A 448 15.99 -3.43 4.01
N ARG A 449 16.03 -4.74 4.23
CA ARG A 449 14.90 -5.65 4.05
C ARG A 449 15.13 -6.98 4.74
N LYS A 450 14.13 -7.44 5.46
CA LYS A 450 14.03 -8.81 5.91
C LYS A 450 12.69 -9.40 5.48
N ILE A 451 12.69 -10.67 5.08
CA ILE A 451 11.48 -11.40 4.70
C ILE A 451 11.50 -12.71 5.46
N GLU A 452 10.44 -12.96 6.21
CA GLU A 452 10.30 -14.19 6.99
C GLU A 452 8.85 -14.70 6.98
N ILE A 453 8.69 -15.99 7.22
CA ILE A 453 7.38 -16.59 7.47
C ILE A 453 7.24 -16.79 8.97
N THR A 454 6.26 -16.16 9.57
CA THR A 454 5.96 -16.25 11.00
C THR A 454 4.69 -17.03 11.25
N ASN A 455 4.74 -18.01 12.16
CA ASN A 455 3.55 -18.69 12.64
C ASN A 455 2.80 -17.81 13.64
N THR A 456 1.54 -17.47 13.36
CA THR A 456 0.73 -16.54 14.15
C THR A 456 0.37 -17.07 15.55
N GLN A 457 0.51 -18.39 15.81
CA GLN A 457 0.14 -18.98 17.09
C GLN A 457 1.31 -19.10 18.06
N ASN A 458 2.46 -19.58 17.58
CA ASN A 458 3.64 -19.81 18.42
C ASN A 458 4.80 -18.84 18.17
N LYS A 459 4.66 -17.92 17.21
CA LYS A 459 5.63 -16.90 16.81
C LYS A 459 6.98 -17.45 16.30
N LYS A 460 7.05 -18.72 15.93
CA LYS A 460 8.24 -19.26 15.29
C LYS A 460 8.33 -18.71 13.87
N SER A 461 9.49 -18.20 13.51
CA SER A 461 9.76 -17.61 12.20
C SER A 461 10.81 -18.40 11.43
N VAL A 462 10.67 -18.41 10.12
CA VAL A 462 11.63 -18.93 9.15
C VAL A 462 12.08 -17.78 8.26
N SER A 463 13.37 -17.45 8.29
CA SER A 463 13.92 -16.40 7.44
C SER A 463 14.04 -16.87 5.99
N LEU A 464 13.49 -16.11 5.07
CA LEU A 464 13.61 -16.33 3.63
C LEU A 464 14.68 -15.44 3.01
N LEU A 465 14.84 -14.22 3.54
CA LEU A 465 15.83 -13.24 3.08
C LEU A 465 16.22 -12.32 4.24
N THR A 466 17.52 -12.08 4.36
CA THR A 466 18.05 -10.92 5.07
C THR A 466 18.96 -10.20 4.09
N ALA A 467 18.47 -9.11 3.52
CA ALA A 467 19.19 -8.36 2.50
C ALA A 467 20.41 -7.67 3.09
N LYS A 468 21.52 -7.72 2.35
CA LYS A 468 22.71 -6.95 2.68
C LYS A 468 22.48 -5.46 2.47
N ASN A 469 23.25 -4.64 3.16
CA ASN A 469 23.25 -3.20 2.92
C ASN A 469 23.71 -2.94 1.45
N PRO A 470 22.86 -2.34 0.59
CA PRO A 470 23.22 -2.08 -0.81
C PRO A 470 24.32 -1.03 -0.95
N TYR A 471 24.59 -0.27 0.10
CA TYR A 471 25.63 0.77 0.15
C TYR A 471 26.90 0.31 0.90
N GLU A 472 27.08 -0.99 1.08
CA GLU A 472 28.34 -1.51 1.61
C GLU A 472 29.50 -1.10 0.70
N GLY A 473 30.58 -0.53 1.30
CA GLY A 473 31.71 0.03 0.55
C GLY A 473 31.52 1.48 0.07
N PHE A 474 30.42 2.14 0.46
CA PHE A 474 30.21 3.57 0.20
C PHE A 474 30.31 4.42 1.46
N ILE A 475 30.71 5.67 1.27
CA ILE A 475 30.71 6.70 2.30
C ILE A 475 29.26 7.23 2.42
N MET A 476 28.60 6.90 3.51
CA MET A 476 27.20 7.28 3.74
C MET A 476 27.11 8.38 4.80
N PRO A 477 26.18 9.33 4.63
CA PRO A 477 25.95 10.40 5.60
C PRO A 477 25.30 9.86 6.88
N ALA A 478 25.43 10.60 7.97
CA ALA A 478 24.73 10.30 9.22
C ALA A 478 23.26 10.77 9.15
N ILE A 479 22.34 9.91 9.58
CA ILE A 479 20.91 10.19 9.62
C ILE A 479 20.47 10.23 11.07
N GLU A 480 19.83 11.33 11.47
CA GLU A 480 19.31 11.56 12.80
C GLU A 480 17.82 11.87 12.73
N THR A 481 17.06 11.36 13.67
CA THR A 481 15.64 11.68 13.85
C THR A 481 15.39 12.24 15.24
N GLY A 482 14.36 13.06 15.37
CA GLY A 482 13.98 13.64 16.65
C GLY A 482 12.61 14.30 16.56
N THR A 483 12.28 15.09 17.58
CA THR A 483 11.03 15.85 17.63
C THR A 483 11.29 17.32 17.95
N ILE A 484 10.42 18.18 17.41
CA ILE A 484 10.29 19.58 17.80
C ILE A 484 8.84 19.89 18.10
N LYS A 485 8.56 20.98 18.81
CA LYS A 485 7.19 21.42 19.03
C LYS A 485 6.63 22.12 17.78
N ALA A 486 5.37 21.78 17.46
CA ALA A 486 4.59 22.46 16.43
C ALA A 486 4.35 23.94 16.76
N ALA A 487 3.75 24.67 15.85
CA ALA A 487 3.40 26.08 16.06
C ALA A 487 2.40 26.31 17.20
N ASP A 488 1.64 25.29 17.60
CA ASP A 488 0.74 25.33 18.77
C ASP A 488 1.49 25.25 20.12
N GLY A 489 2.80 24.99 20.11
CA GLY A 489 3.66 24.88 21.30
C GLY A 489 3.45 23.58 22.11
N LYS A 490 2.60 22.67 21.66
CA LYS A 490 2.19 21.44 22.39
C LYS A 490 2.54 20.16 21.64
N THR A 491 2.13 20.07 20.38
CA THR A 491 2.24 18.88 19.55
C THR A 491 3.69 18.61 19.15
N ASP A 492 4.13 17.36 19.28
CA ASP A 492 5.45 16.93 18.81
C ASP A 492 5.40 16.62 17.32
N LEU A 493 6.35 17.18 16.56
CA LEU A 493 6.55 16.92 15.13
C LEU A 493 7.84 16.15 14.95
N TYR A 494 7.79 15.05 14.20
CA TYR A 494 8.99 14.28 13.88
C TYR A 494 9.78 14.94 12.76
N TYR A 495 11.12 14.95 12.92
CA TYR A 495 12.05 15.41 11.90
C TYR A 495 13.13 14.37 11.59
N ARG A 496 13.72 14.50 10.41
CA ARG A 496 14.94 13.82 9.99
C ARG A 496 15.99 14.84 9.55
N LEU A 497 17.22 14.68 10.06
CA LEU A 497 18.42 15.38 9.62
C LEU A 497 19.35 14.38 8.93
N VAL A 498 19.89 14.76 7.77
CA VAL A 498 20.96 14.03 7.10
C VAL A 498 22.19 14.93 7.05
N LYS A 499 23.25 14.51 7.74
CA LYS A 499 24.49 15.26 7.90
C LYS A 499 25.58 14.70 7.01
N PRO A 500 26.50 15.53 6.45
CA PRO A 500 27.64 15.05 5.72
C PRO A 500 28.38 13.92 6.44
N ALA A 501 28.95 12.98 5.69
CA ALA A 501 29.74 11.88 6.28
C ALA A 501 31.00 12.38 7.03
N ASP A 502 31.56 13.51 6.58
CA ASP A 502 32.69 14.21 7.18
C ASP A 502 32.24 15.41 8.06
N PHE A 503 31.06 15.29 8.68
CA PHE A 503 30.48 16.35 9.50
C PHE A 503 31.44 16.81 10.61
N ASP A 504 31.68 18.13 10.64
CA ASP A 504 32.48 18.80 11.66
C ASP A 504 31.57 19.82 12.41
N PRO A 505 31.31 19.67 13.70
CA PRO A 505 30.42 20.54 14.46
C PRO A 505 30.93 22.00 14.58
N ASN A 506 32.20 22.24 14.23
CA ASN A 506 32.81 23.59 14.25
C ASN A 506 32.64 24.34 12.93
N LYS A 507 32.16 23.69 11.88
CA LYS A 507 31.90 24.29 10.57
C LYS A 507 30.45 24.78 10.48
N LYS A 508 30.20 25.71 9.55
CA LYS A 508 28.87 26.20 9.19
C LYS A 508 28.46 25.56 7.86
N TYR A 509 27.29 24.93 7.87
CA TYR A 509 26.72 24.25 6.70
C TYR A 509 25.48 24.94 6.18
N PRO A 510 25.30 25.06 4.86
CA PRO A 510 23.99 25.39 4.29
C PRO A 510 23.01 24.26 4.57
N ALA A 511 21.73 24.59 4.69
CA ALA A 511 20.69 23.61 4.90
C ALA A 511 19.65 23.65 3.77
N ILE A 512 19.07 22.50 3.45
CA ILE A 512 17.96 22.36 2.52
C ILE A 512 16.82 21.65 3.24
N VAL A 513 15.67 22.33 3.30
CA VAL A 513 14.43 21.77 3.80
C VAL A 513 13.70 21.12 2.63
N TYR A 514 13.44 19.82 2.73
CA TYR A 514 12.50 19.16 1.84
C TYR A 514 11.12 19.16 2.50
N VAL A 515 10.14 19.72 1.81
CA VAL A 515 8.76 19.75 2.27
C VAL A 515 7.84 19.03 1.27
N TYR A 516 6.95 18.20 1.78
CA TYR A 516 5.74 17.81 1.09
C TYR A 516 4.54 18.49 1.75
N GLY A 517 4.30 18.22 3.02
CA GLY A 517 3.36 18.96 3.87
C GLY A 517 1.88 18.65 3.62
N GLY A 518 1.55 17.89 2.56
CA GLY A 518 0.17 17.59 2.19
C GLY A 518 -0.55 16.67 3.17
N PRO A 519 -1.89 16.68 3.17
CA PRO A 519 -2.70 15.81 4.03
C PRO A 519 -2.33 14.33 3.86
N HIS A 520 -2.35 13.60 4.96
CA HIS A 520 -2.05 12.15 5.03
C HIS A 520 -0.65 11.73 4.56
N ALA A 521 0.25 12.66 4.29
CA ALA A 521 1.63 12.33 3.96
C ALA A 521 2.45 12.06 5.23
N GLN A 522 3.29 11.03 5.17
CA GLN A 522 4.32 10.77 6.18
C GLN A 522 5.64 10.51 5.48
N MET A 523 6.64 11.33 5.78
CA MET A 523 7.95 11.32 5.12
C MET A 523 9.04 10.67 5.98
N ILE A 524 8.73 10.36 7.22
CA ILE A 524 9.67 9.85 8.22
C ILE A 524 9.06 8.64 8.90
N THR A 525 9.73 7.49 8.77
CA THR A 525 9.37 6.27 9.51
C THR A 525 10.62 5.61 10.10
N ASN A 526 10.44 4.57 10.89
CA ASN A 526 11.51 3.69 11.36
C ASN A 526 11.82 2.56 10.34
N GLY A 527 11.55 2.80 9.06
CA GLY A 527 12.01 1.98 7.96
C GLY A 527 13.48 2.20 7.61
N TRP A 528 13.95 1.59 6.51
CA TRP A 528 15.33 1.67 6.06
C TRP A 528 15.81 3.12 5.92
N MET A 529 16.90 3.44 6.60
CA MET A 529 17.52 4.78 6.64
C MET A 529 16.52 5.89 7.03
N ASN A 530 15.47 5.55 7.82
CA ASN A 530 14.39 6.47 8.20
C ASN A 530 13.75 7.18 6.99
N ASP A 531 13.64 6.49 5.85
CA ASP A 531 13.14 6.97 4.56
C ASP A 531 13.97 8.13 3.95
N ALA A 532 15.25 8.27 4.30
CA ALA A 532 16.14 9.20 3.63
C ALA A 532 16.26 8.83 2.15
N ARG A 533 16.00 9.81 1.28
CA ARG A 533 16.01 9.59 -0.17
C ARG A 533 17.43 9.70 -0.74
N GLY A 534 17.63 9.09 -1.89
CA GLY A 534 18.92 9.18 -2.59
C GLY A 534 19.41 10.60 -2.83
N TRP A 535 18.48 11.53 -3.11
CA TRP A 535 18.78 12.96 -3.22
C TRP A 535 19.30 13.56 -1.90
N ASP A 536 18.68 13.22 -0.77
CA ASP A 536 19.11 13.71 0.56
C ASP A 536 20.53 13.22 0.86
N ILE A 537 20.84 11.96 0.55
CA ILE A 537 22.18 11.36 0.71
C ILE A 537 23.20 12.07 -0.18
N TYR A 538 22.87 12.29 -1.44
CA TYR A 538 23.76 12.95 -2.39
C TYR A 538 24.11 14.37 -1.96
N MET A 539 23.08 15.17 -1.58
CA MET A 539 23.29 16.56 -1.17
C MET A 539 24.04 16.66 0.16
N ALA A 540 23.78 15.75 1.11
CA ALA A 540 24.55 15.71 2.35
C ALA A 540 26.04 15.45 2.06
N ASN A 541 26.37 14.52 1.16
CA ASN A 541 27.74 14.27 0.73
C ASN A 541 28.37 15.43 -0.09
N LYS A 542 27.56 16.40 -0.53
CA LYS A 542 28.02 17.67 -1.13
C LYS A 542 28.17 18.81 -0.10
N GLY A 543 28.02 18.50 1.18
CA GLY A 543 28.22 19.46 2.27
C GLY A 543 26.99 20.25 2.67
N TYR A 544 25.79 19.75 2.38
CA TYR A 544 24.52 20.33 2.84
C TYR A 544 23.98 19.54 4.05
N ILE A 545 23.29 20.22 4.95
CA ILE A 545 22.40 19.55 5.92
C ILE A 545 21.03 19.43 5.27
N MET A 546 20.53 18.19 5.14
CA MET A 546 19.19 17.95 4.62
C MET A 546 18.21 17.78 5.77
N PHE A 547 17.09 18.48 5.72
CA PHE A 547 16.07 18.48 6.77
C PHE A 547 14.69 18.14 6.20
N THR A 548 13.95 17.29 6.88
CA THR A 548 12.56 16.97 6.57
C THR A 548 11.76 16.98 7.87
N LEU A 549 10.57 17.55 7.85
CA LEU A 549 9.66 17.65 8.99
C LEU A 549 8.26 17.16 8.58
N ASP A 550 7.69 16.24 9.33
CA ASP A 550 6.28 15.86 9.23
C ASP A 550 5.44 16.81 10.08
N ASN A 551 4.81 17.79 9.42
CA ASN A 551 3.93 18.77 10.04
C ASN A 551 2.59 18.18 10.45
N ARG A 552 1.78 18.90 11.22
CA ARG A 552 0.37 18.56 11.45
C ARG A 552 -0.37 18.48 10.11
N GLY A 553 -1.31 17.54 10.01
CA GLY A 553 -1.92 17.11 8.76
C GLY A 553 -1.33 15.81 8.21
N SER A 554 -0.13 15.38 8.65
CA SER A 554 0.45 14.07 8.30
C SER A 554 -0.34 12.92 8.88
N SER A 555 -0.20 11.72 8.28
CA SER A 555 -0.91 10.51 8.72
C SER A 555 -0.32 9.87 9.99
N ASN A 556 -1.03 8.85 10.48
CA ASN A 556 -0.63 7.99 11.60
C ASN A 556 -0.56 8.68 12.98
N ARG A 557 -1.19 9.83 13.16
CA ARG A 557 -1.18 10.60 14.39
C ARG A 557 -2.56 10.83 15.00
N GLY A 558 -3.63 10.35 14.36
CA GLY A 558 -5.02 10.52 14.77
C GLY A 558 -5.72 11.73 14.17
N LEU A 559 -7.04 11.74 14.32
CA LEU A 559 -7.93 12.65 13.61
C LEU A 559 -7.67 14.13 13.92
N GLU A 560 -7.40 14.49 15.17
CA GLU A 560 -7.14 15.88 15.54
C GLU A 560 -5.84 16.42 14.92
N PHE A 561 -4.81 15.58 14.85
CA PHE A 561 -3.56 15.94 14.20
C PHE A 561 -3.72 16.12 12.69
N GLU A 562 -4.52 15.27 12.06
CA GLU A 562 -4.75 15.27 10.62
C GLU A 562 -5.67 16.42 10.20
N ASN A 563 -6.77 16.64 10.91
CA ASN A 563 -7.83 17.56 10.49
C ASN A 563 -7.61 19.02 10.88
N VAL A 564 -6.47 19.38 11.44
CA VAL A 564 -6.09 20.79 11.70
C VAL A 564 -6.02 21.60 10.41
N THR A 565 -5.72 20.93 9.30
CA THR A 565 -5.58 21.52 7.95
C THR A 565 -6.93 21.69 7.23
N PHE A 566 -8.03 21.20 7.83
CA PHE A 566 -9.36 21.22 7.20
C PHE A 566 -9.77 22.63 6.77
N ARG A 567 -9.94 22.84 5.45
CA ARG A 567 -10.24 24.12 4.79
C ARG A 567 -9.21 25.23 5.01
N HIS A 568 -8.00 24.88 5.49
CA HIS A 568 -6.89 25.80 5.75
C HIS A 568 -5.55 25.24 5.24
N LEU A 569 -5.59 24.54 4.10
CA LEU A 569 -4.40 23.94 3.48
C LEU A 569 -3.31 24.98 3.23
N GLY A 570 -2.06 24.64 3.58
CA GLY A 570 -0.88 25.48 3.44
C GLY A 570 -0.65 26.45 4.61
N ILE A 571 -1.64 26.67 5.48
CA ILE A 571 -1.55 27.64 6.59
C ILE A 571 -0.93 26.98 7.84
N GLU A 572 -1.55 25.94 8.37
CA GLU A 572 -1.06 25.30 9.59
C GLU A 572 0.22 24.51 9.31
N GLU A 573 0.31 23.87 8.15
CA GLU A 573 1.53 23.21 7.68
C GLU A 573 2.69 24.20 7.55
N GLY A 574 2.44 25.39 6.97
CA GLY A 574 3.45 26.45 6.83
C GLY A 574 3.97 26.95 8.16
N LYS A 575 3.08 27.19 9.14
CA LYS A 575 3.49 27.56 10.50
C LYS A 575 4.39 26.52 11.15
N ASP A 576 4.08 25.23 10.97
CA ASP A 576 4.89 24.13 11.52
C ASP A 576 6.23 24.01 10.80
N GLN A 577 6.28 24.19 9.46
CA GLN A 577 7.53 24.19 8.70
C GLN A 577 8.44 25.36 9.11
N VAL A 578 7.89 26.53 9.43
CA VAL A 578 8.66 27.66 9.98
C VAL A 578 9.30 27.28 11.33
N LYS A 579 8.62 26.50 12.19
CA LYS A 579 9.24 25.96 13.41
C LYS A 579 10.43 25.05 13.11
N GLY A 580 10.37 24.29 12.04
CA GLY A 580 11.51 23.51 11.54
C GLY A 580 12.69 24.40 11.14
N VAL A 581 12.43 25.52 10.46
CA VAL A 581 13.46 26.50 10.10
C VAL A 581 14.03 27.19 11.35
N ASP A 582 13.19 27.57 12.33
CA ASP A 582 13.64 28.11 13.60
C ASP A 582 14.56 27.15 14.35
N TYR A 583 14.21 25.85 14.35
CA TYR A 583 15.05 24.81 14.92
C TYR A 583 16.41 24.73 14.20
N LEU A 584 16.42 24.71 12.86
CA LEU A 584 17.68 24.71 12.10
C LEU A 584 18.55 25.90 12.44
N LYS A 585 17.97 27.12 12.52
CA LYS A 585 18.71 28.36 12.90
C LYS A 585 19.30 28.30 14.32
N SER A 586 18.72 27.51 15.21
CA SER A 586 19.22 27.32 16.58
C SER A 586 20.44 26.40 16.66
N LEU A 587 20.70 25.60 15.63
CA LEU A 587 21.83 24.67 15.62
C LEU A 587 23.15 25.40 15.31
N PRO A 588 24.20 25.20 16.13
CA PRO A 588 25.44 25.95 16.02
C PRO A 588 26.19 25.76 14.69
N TYR A 589 25.95 24.66 14.02
CA TYR A 589 26.59 24.28 12.77
C TYR A 589 25.77 24.65 11.50
N ILE A 590 24.62 25.30 11.65
CA ILE A 590 23.84 25.78 10.49
C ILE A 590 24.24 27.25 10.18
N ASP A 591 24.44 27.52 8.89
CA ASP A 591 24.51 28.86 8.36
C ASP A 591 23.08 29.39 8.13
N SER A 592 22.62 30.22 9.05
CA SER A 592 21.23 30.74 9.04
C SER A 592 20.93 31.62 7.82
N ASN A 593 21.95 32.09 7.09
CA ASN A 593 21.78 32.89 5.87
C ASN A 593 21.72 32.01 4.60
N ARG A 594 21.94 30.71 4.72
CA ARG A 594 21.96 29.76 3.60
C ARG A 594 21.03 28.56 3.87
N ILE A 595 19.74 28.86 4.07
CA ILE A 595 18.68 27.86 4.21
C ILE A 595 17.78 27.95 2.98
N GLY A 596 17.72 26.88 2.19
CA GLY A 596 16.83 26.73 1.05
C GLY A 596 15.68 25.78 1.35
N VAL A 597 14.60 25.86 0.57
CA VAL A 597 13.46 24.96 0.63
C VAL A 597 13.13 24.44 -0.78
N HIS A 598 12.74 23.18 -0.88
CA HIS A 598 12.19 22.63 -2.10
C HIS A 598 11.15 21.55 -1.80
N GLY A 599 10.22 21.33 -2.75
CA GLY A 599 9.19 20.32 -2.66
C GLY A 599 8.60 19.99 -4.01
N TRP A 600 7.84 18.90 -4.06
CA TRP A 600 7.18 18.37 -5.25
C TRP A 600 5.67 18.28 -5.03
N SER A 601 4.85 18.50 -6.07
CA SER A 601 3.39 18.45 -5.99
C SER A 601 2.86 19.44 -4.93
N PHE A 602 2.17 18.96 -3.88
CA PHE A 602 1.77 19.77 -2.74
C PHE A 602 2.97 20.46 -2.06
N GLY A 603 4.13 19.79 -2.03
CA GLY A 603 5.39 20.38 -1.58
C GLY A 603 5.85 21.53 -2.46
N GLY A 604 5.53 21.54 -3.75
CA GLY A 604 5.73 22.70 -4.63
C GLY A 604 4.86 23.88 -4.20
N HIS A 605 3.58 23.63 -3.89
CA HIS A 605 2.69 24.63 -3.28
C HIS A 605 3.28 25.18 -1.98
N MET A 606 3.70 24.28 -1.06
CA MET A 606 4.31 24.66 0.21
C MET A 606 5.61 25.47 0.07
N THR A 607 6.40 25.18 -0.98
CA THR A 607 7.66 25.90 -1.27
C THR A 607 7.41 27.35 -1.68
N THR A 608 6.26 27.61 -2.33
CA THR A 608 5.85 28.94 -2.83
C THR A 608 4.83 29.65 -1.96
N ALA A 609 4.33 28.99 -0.91
CA ALA A 609 3.44 29.62 0.07
C ALA A 609 4.17 30.74 0.82
N PRO A 610 3.48 31.88 1.11
CA PRO A 610 4.08 33.05 1.76
C PRO A 610 4.52 32.78 3.23
#